data_f5732423f499626ff5b4d1be3c86fb60
#
_entry.id   f5732423f499626ff5b4d1be3c86fb60
#
_cell.length_a   1.000
_cell.length_b   1.000
_cell.length_c   1.000
_cell.angle_alpha   90.00
_cell.angle_beta   90.00
_cell.angle_gamma   90.00
#
_symmetry.space_group_name_H-M   'P 1'
#
loop_
_entity.id
_entity.type
_entity.pdbx_description
1 polymer ?
#
loop_
_entity_poly.entity_id
_entity_poly.type
_entity_poly.pdbx_seq_one_letter_code
_entity_poly.pdbx_strand_id
1 'polypeptide(L)'
;MKATFCGLGKGNYRSNIFTKYLLLTLIVIFFQGCYGKRYEDRKDKNSEPLPKYTVNVHEEYPIESLFELKEIIPINIEEKNFLVDIYRLQVSEENFYLLDKEFGTLIKTSNDGYQIAKIGKFGSGPDELPDIADFSLSEASGELLLISIEERSLAFFDLEGNFKRKIKLKNQSDMLSVDGKGKIGMSITYFNEEFSNFELLDSAGKSIKRLFPFPKDVFPIILKNISGHITKGYEGGILYQEPANSVIYEINQDEHFPKYQFLSSQPIWPQDKKHQLNSFFETLATGELSFPTRFFEESENHLYFGWNKEKNKNSQKIVDFRVGVFDKQNNRTYLTRESPLTSFLSGPMAVEGNSVYFIIPLFKLLDLSDEPVLESYKTEIIQLKNKFQDMDFPVILKMNLKILLESD
;
A
#
# COMPACT_ATOMS: atom_id res chain seq x y z
N MET A 1 48.58 25.45 29.65
CA MET A 1 48.11 24.08 29.73
C MET A 1 47.65 23.63 28.34
N LYS A 2 48.40 22.71 27.73
CA LYS A 2 48.13 22.17 26.39
C LYS A 2 47.11 21.02 26.53
N ALA A 3 45.99 21.09 25.83
CA ALA A 3 45.09 19.95 25.68
C ALA A 3 45.27 19.41 24.25
N THR A 4 45.69 18.15 24.18
CA THR A 4 45.93 17.39 23.00
C THR A 4 44.61 16.82 22.45
N PHE A 5 44.26 17.14 21.22
CA PHE A 5 43.14 16.50 20.51
C PHE A 5 43.62 15.16 19.93
N CYS A 6 42.99 14.10 20.36
CA CYS A 6 43.15 12.75 19.81
C CYS A 6 42.16 12.51 18.69
N GLY A 7 42.62 12.05 17.55
CA GLY A 7 41.87 11.89 16.34
C GLY A 7 40.80 10.75 16.42
N LEU A 8 39.67 11.00 15.86
CA LEU A 8 38.62 10.00 15.62
C LEU A 8 38.80 9.36 14.25
N GLY A 9 39.03 8.06 14.28
CA GLY A 9 39.18 7.22 13.09
C GLY A 9 37.89 7.08 12.32
N LYS A 10 38.01 7.04 11.01
CA LYS A 10 36.98 6.70 10.06
C LYS A 10 36.47 5.27 10.30
N GLY A 11 35.31 5.11 10.92
CA GLY A 11 34.64 3.83 11.10
C GLY A 11 33.91 3.45 9.81
N ASN A 12 34.27 2.32 9.26
CA ASN A 12 33.65 1.71 8.09
C ASN A 12 32.20 1.28 8.38
N TYR A 13 31.24 1.93 7.76
CA TYR A 13 29.79 1.62 7.85
C TYR A 13 29.33 0.47 6.93
N ARG A 14 30.16 -0.55 6.71
CA ARG A 14 29.79 -1.69 5.83
C ARG A 14 29.50 -3.03 6.50
N SER A 15 29.38 -3.11 7.85
CA SER A 15 29.23 -4.42 8.51
C SER A 15 27.87 -4.71 9.18
N ASN A 16 26.91 -3.79 9.18
CA ASN A 16 25.69 -3.97 9.98
C ASN A 16 24.50 -4.64 9.27
N ILE A 17 24.54 -4.77 7.95
CA ILE A 17 23.46 -5.43 7.21
C ILE A 17 23.54 -6.95 7.34
N PHE A 18 24.74 -7.52 7.28
CA PHE A 18 24.94 -8.96 7.42
C PHE A 18 24.60 -9.50 8.82
N THR A 19 24.84 -8.71 9.86
CA THR A 19 24.57 -9.11 11.26
C THR A 19 23.07 -9.11 11.57
N LYS A 20 22.29 -8.24 10.95
CA LYS A 20 20.81 -8.24 11.10
C LYS A 20 20.14 -9.45 10.45
N TYR A 21 20.64 -9.90 9.32
CA TYR A 21 20.10 -11.09 8.64
C TYR A 21 20.53 -12.39 9.35
N LEU A 22 21.73 -12.43 9.95
CA LEU A 22 22.19 -13.58 10.72
C LEU A 22 21.40 -13.76 12.03
N LEU A 23 20.96 -12.67 12.66
CA LEU A 23 20.10 -12.74 13.87
C LEU A 23 18.68 -13.24 13.54
N LEU A 24 18.12 -12.87 12.38
CA LEU A 24 16.81 -13.38 11.94
C LEU A 24 16.87 -14.90 11.62
N THR A 25 17.96 -15.38 11.03
CA THR A 25 18.14 -16.82 10.73
C THR A 25 18.33 -17.65 11.99
N LEU A 26 18.96 -17.13 13.02
CA LEU A 26 19.18 -17.85 14.28
C LEU A 26 17.91 -17.99 15.12
N ILE A 27 16.96 -17.07 15.01
CA ILE A 27 15.67 -17.16 15.72
C ILE A 27 14.78 -18.25 15.11
N VAL A 28 14.88 -18.51 13.80
CA VAL A 28 14.10 -19.57 13.12
C VAL A 28 14.56 -20.99 13.51
N ILE A 29 15.84 -21.20 13.87
CA ILE A 29 16.40 -22.54 14.14
C ILE A 29 16.04 -23.05 15.56
N PHE A 30 15.66 -22.19 16.51
CA PHE A 30 15.42 -22.60 17.91
C PHE A 30 14.00 -23.11 18.21
N PHE A 31 13.07 -23.07 17.25
CA PHE A 31 11.67 -23.48 17.49
C PHE A 31 11.20 -24.74 16.73
N GLN A 32 12.12 -25.59 16.25
CA GLN A 32 11.76 -26.88 15.64
C GLN A 32 11.57 -28.01 16.67
N GLY A 33 10.79 -27.77 17.71
CA GLY A 33 10.49 -28.82 18.69
C GLY A 33 9.03 -28.80 19.13
N CYS A 34 8.26 -29.79 18.70
CA CYS A 34 6.94 -30.19 19.22
C CYS A 34 5.76 -29.26 18.96
N TYR A 35 4.97 -29.53 17.91
CA TYR A 35 3.50 -29.67 18.03
C TYR A 35 2.91 -30.11 16.68
N GLY A 36 3.00 -31.42 16.40
CA GLY A 36 2.18 -32.02 15.34
C GLY A 36 0.82 -32.46 15.91
N LYS A 37 -0.16 -31.58 15.97
CA LYS A 37 -1.55 -31.97 16.00
C LYS A 37 -2.15 -31.74 14.62
N ARG A 38 -2.55 -32.87 13.96
CA ARG A 38 -3.35 -32.79 12.73
C ARG A 38 -4.61 -31.98 13.01
N TYR A 39 -4.77 -30.88 12.27
CA TYR A 39 -6.03 -30.19 12.16
C TYR A 39 -6.96 -31.05 11.31
N GLU A 40 -8.02 -31.61 11.92
CA GLU A 40 -9.11 -32.21 11.17
C GLU A 40 -9.87 -31.07 10.46
N ASP A 41 -9.77 -31.03 9.13
CA ASP A 41 -10.58 -30.20 8.28
C ASP A 41 -12.06 -30.45 8.57
N ARG A 42 -12.69 -29.61 9.40
CA ARG A 42 -14.14 -29.48 9.35
C ARG A 42 -14.45 -28.84 8.00
N LYS A 43 -14.85 -29.68 7.05
CA LYS A 43 -15.51 -29.24 5.83
C LYS A 43 -16.78 -28.50 6.22
N ASP A 44 -16.67 -27.19 6.46
CA ASP A 44 -17.81 -26.31 6.53
C ASP A 44 -18.46 -26.28 5.15
N LYS A 45 -19.72 -26.73 5.11
CA LYS A 45 -20.56 -26.83 3.93
C LYS A 45 -21.05 -25.45 3.42
N ASN A 46 -20.38 -24.38 3.74
CA ASN A 46 -20.61 -23.06 3.15
C ASN A 46 -19.50 -22.79 2.15
N SER A 47 -19.73 -23.21 0.89
CA SER A 47 -18.88 -22.72 -0.21
C SER A 47 -18.93 -21.18 -0.20
N GLU A 48 -17.77 -20.54 -0.06
CA GLU A 48 -17.70 -19.09 -0.28
C GLU A 48 -18.38 -18.74 -1.62
N PRO A 49 -19.13 -17.65 -1.70
CA PRO A 49 -19.72 -17.21 -2.95
C PRO A 49 -18.65 -17.02 -4.02
N LEU A 50 -18.98 -17.27 -5.27
CA LEU A 50 -18.07 -17.06 -6.38
C LEU A 50 -17.69 -15.57 -6.48
N PRO A 51 -16.45 -15.24 -6.87
CA PRO A 51 -16.03 -13.86 -7.06
C PRO A 51 -16.83 -13.20 -8.19
N LYS A 52 -17.13 -11.90 -8.03
CA LYS A 52 -17.82 -11.12 -9.06
C LYS A 52 -16.98 -11.02 -10.33
N TYR A 53 -15.65 -10.92 -10.18
CA TYR A 53 -14.70 -10.81 -11.28
C TYR A 53 -13.52 -11.77 -11.11
N THR A 54 -13.05 -12.31 -12.23
CA THR A 54 -11.82 -13.11 -12.31
C THR A 54 -10.77 -12.32 -13.08
N VAL A 55 -9.68 -11.95 -12.40
CA VAL A 55 -8.57 -11.19 -12.96
C VAL A 55 -7.50 -12.15 -13.46
N ASN A 56 -7.48 -12.42 -14.77
CA ASN A 56 -6.51 -13.33 -15.38
C ASN A 56 -5.24 -12.58 -15.80
N VAL A 57 -4.14 -12.78 -15.08
CA VAL A 57 -2.89 -12.08 -15.31
C VAL A 57 -2.00 -12.86 -16.27
N HIS A 58 -1.97 -12.46 -17.55
CA HIS A 58 -1.22 -13.16 -18.60
C HIS A 58 -0.46 -12.25 -19.57
N GLU A 59 -1.12 -11.24 -20.13
CA GLU A 59 -0.59 -10.45 -21.24
C GLU A 59 0.14 -9.20 -20.75
N GLU A 60 1.32 -8.94 -21.32
CA GLU A 60 2.15 -7.80 -20.98
C GLU A 60 2.26 -6.82 -22.14
N TYR A 61 2.12 -5.55 -21.82
CA TYR A 61 2.14 -4.43 -22.74
C TYR A 61 3.18 -3.38 -22.31
N PRO A 62 3.81 -2.66 -23.25
CA PRO A 62 4.61 -1.50 -22.91
C PRO A 62 3.78 -0.49 -22.10
N ILE A 63 4.36 0.16 -21.10
CA ILE A 63 3.62 1.10 -20.24
C ILE A 63 3.02 2.25 -21.05
N GLU A 64 3.71 2.74 -22.06
CA GLU A 64 3.28 3.82 -22.96
C GLU A 64 2.09 3.42 -23.85
N SER A 65 1.80 2.14 -23.99
CA SER A 65 0.59 1.67 -24.69
C SER A 65 -0.63 1.63 -23.77
N LEU A 66 -0.42 1.49 -22.46
CA LEU A 66 -1.49 1.44 -21.47
C LEU A 66 -1.78 2.81 -20.88
N PHE A 67 -0.76 3.64 -20.66
CA PHE A 67 -0.88 4.91 -19.97
C PHE A 67 -0.29 6.06 -20.80
N GLU A 68 -0.89 7.22 -20.64
CA GLU A 68 -0.38 8.50 -21.12
C GLU A 68 -0.10 9.39 -19.92
N LEU A 69 1.14 9.86 -19.81
CA LEU A 69 1.48 10.87 -18.81
C LEU A 69 0.75 12.18 -19.15
N LYS A 70 0.05 12.74 -18.17
CA LYS A 70 -0.68 14.00 -18.30
C LYS A 70 -0.01 15.14 -17.58
N GLU A 71 0.63 14.85 -16.46
CA GLU A 71 1.21 15.87 -15.62
C GLU A 71 2.30 15.30 -14.72
N ILE A 72 3.33 16.09 -14.46
CA ILE A 72 4.38 15.82 -13.47
C ILE A 72 4.20 16.88 -12.37
N ILE A 73 3.83 16.44 -11.17
CA ILE A 73 3.51 17.32 -10.06
C ILE A 73 4.59 17.19 -8.98
N PRO A 74 5.54 18.12 -8.89
CA PRO A 74 6.54 18.12 -7.84
C PRO A 74 5.90 18.52 -6.51
N ILE A 75 6.15 17.72 -5.45
CA ILE A 75 5.63 18.02 -4.12
C ILE A 75 6.56 19.00 -3.42
N ASN A 76 6.16 20.26 -3.41
CA ASN A 76 6.91 21.37 -2.82
C ASN A 76 6.48 21.56 -1.35
N ILE A 77 7.32 21.08 -0.43
CA ILE A 77 7.09 21.15 1.00
C ILE A 77 8.02 22.17 1.66
N GLU A 78 7.62 22.67 2.83
CA GLU A 78 8.46 23.54 3.65
C GLU A 78 9.76 22.80 4.07
N GLU A 79 10.90 23.50 4.08
CA GLU A 79 12.22 22.95 4.40
C GLU A 79 12.29 22.15 5.72
N LYS A 80 11.46 22.47 6.68
CA LYS A 80 11.38 21.76 7.99
C LYS A 80 10.61 20.45 7.93
N ASN A 81 9.92 20.17 6.83
CA ASN A 81 9.15 18.95 6.61
C ASN A 81 9.89 18.08 5.59
N PHE A 82 9.94 16.78 5.86
CA PHE A 82 10.57 15.82 4.97
C PHE A 82 9.55 14.79 4.54
N LEU A 83 9.56 14.44 3.26
CA LEU A 83 8.83 13.33 2.68
C LEU A 83 9.84 12.50 1.90
N VAL A 84 10.14 11.31 2.37
CA VAL A 84 11.14 10.41 1.76
C VAL A 84 10.49 9.20 1.14
N ASP A 85 9.56 8.56 1.84
CA ASP A 85 8.87 7.37 1.39
C ASP A 85 7.35 7.52 1.59
N ILE A 86 6.68 7.93 0.54
CA ILE A 86 5.23 8.10 0.57
C ILE A 86 4.56 6.74 0.61
N TYR A 87 3.98 6.43 1.75
CA TYR A 87 3.27 5.20 2.01
C TYR A 87 1.87 5.20 1.43
N ARG A 88 1.17 6.34 1.49
CA ARG A 88 -0.20 6.49 1.00
C ARG A 88 -0.45 7.87 0.42
N LEU A 89 -1.17 7.90 -0.67
CA LEU A 89 -1.73 9.08 -1.30
C LEU A 89 -3.25 8.94 -1.32
N GLN A 90 -3.96 9.98 -0.92
CA GLN A 90 -5.39 10.14 -1.22
C GLN A 90 -5.62 11.46 -1.93
N VAL A 91 -6.51 11.44 -2.91
CA VAL A 91 -6.85 12.58 -3.76
C VAL A 91 -8.25 13.04 -3.42
N SER A 92 -8.44 14.34 -3.32
CA SER A 92 -9.75 15.00 -3.33
C SER A 92 -9.79 16.00 -4.48
N GLU A 93 -10.96 16.57 -4.77
CA GLU A 93 -11.15 17.49 -5.91
C GLU A 93 -10.09 18.60 -5.99
N GLU A 94 -9.59 19.08 -4.86
CA GLU A 94 -8.67 20.24 -4.82
C GLU A 94 -7.33 19.94 -4.15
N ASN A 95 -7.13 18.76 -3.54
CA ASN A 95 -5.97 18.52 -2.69
C ASN A 95 -5.43 17.09 -2.80
N PHE A 96 -4.11 16.99 -2.58
CA PHE A 96 -3.46 15.72 -2.26
C PHE A 96 -3.18 15.63 -0.76
N TYR A 97 -3.31 14.41 -0.23
CA TYR A 97 -2.95 14.06 1.13
C TYR A 97 -1.90 12.95 1.05
N LEU A 98 -0.69 13.25 1.55
CA LEU A 98 0.48 12.37 1.43
C LEU A 98 0.96 11.97 2.82
N LEU A 99 0.98 10.68 3.09
CA LEU A 99 1.53 10.13 4.31
C LEU A 99 2.91 9.55 4.07
N ASP A 100 3.90 10.11 4.75
CA ASP A 100 5.20 9.48 4.97
C ASP A 100 5.15 8.72 6.30
N LYS A 101 5.18 7.41 6.22
CA LYS A 101 5.08 6.54 7.40
C LYS A 101 6.39 6.48 8.20
N GLU A 102 7.52 6.66 7.55
CA GLU A 102 8.84 6.67 8.18
C GLU A 102 8.96 7.80 9.20
N PHE A 103 8.47 8.99 8.83
CA PHE A 103 8.49 10.18 9.67
C PHE A 103 7.15 10.47 10.38
N GLY A 104 6.14 9.62 10.19
CA GLY A 104 4.80 9.85 10.75
C GLY A 104 4.24 11.22 10.35
N THR A 105 4.47 11.64 9.10
CA THR A 105 4.11 12.98 8.61
C THR A 105 3.01 12.89 7.58
N LEU A 106 1.89 13.54 7.84
CA LEU A 106 0.81 13.71 6.88
C LEU A 106 0.78 15.16 6.39
N ILE A 107 0.94 15.34 5.08
CA ILE A 107 0.93 16.65 4.42
C ILE A 107 -0.29 16.75 3.52
N LYS A 108 -0.98 17.90 3.61
CA LYS A 108 -1.99 18.35 2.64
C LYS A 108 -1.33 19.32 1.67
N THR A 109 -1.49 19.08 0.37
CA THR A 109 -1.03 19.98 -0.69
C THR A 109 -2.20 20.38 -1.58
N SER A 110 -2.04 21.47 -2.33
CA SER A 110 -2.89 21.78 -3.48
C SER A 110 -2.62 20.78 -4.63
N ASN A 111 -3.47 20.78 -5.65
CA ASN A 111 -3.32 19.89 -6.81
C ASN A 111 -2.08 20.19 -7.66
N ASP A 112 -1.45 21.35 -7.49
CA ASP A 112 -0.16 21.70 -8.09
C ASP A 112 1.05 21.41 -7.19
N GLY A 113 0.82 20.67 -6.09
CA GLY A 113 1.85 20.12 -5.22
C GLY A 113 2.39 21.05 -4.13
N TYR A 114 1.85 22.29 -3.97
CA TYR A 114 2.30 23.16 -2.89
C TYR A 114 1.70 22.80 -1.56
N GLN A 115 2.54 22.73 -0.52
CA GLN A 115 2.09 22.42 0.84
C GLN A 115 1.10 23.48 1.34
N ILE A 116 -0.06 23.01 1.82
CA ILE A 116 -1.08 23.82 2.49
C ILE A 116 -0.97 23.66 4.00
N ALA A 117 -0.86 22.40 4.48
CA ALA A 117 -0.83 22.09 5.90
C ALA A 117 -0.03 20.84 6.19
N LYS A 118 0.52 20.75 7.40
CA LYS A 118 0.92 19.51 8.07
C LYS A 118 -0.18 19.11 9.04
N ILE A 119 -0.70 17.91 8.92
CA ILE A 119 -1.84 17.42 9.68
C ILE A 119 -1.35 16.46 10.78
N GLY A 120 -1.90 16.62 11.98
CA GLY A 120 -1.45 15.92 13.16
C GLY A 120 -0.18 16.55 13.77
N LYS A 121 -0.11 16.49 15.08
CA LYS A 121 1.07 16.89 15.86
C LYS A 121 1.71 15.66 16.46
N PHE A 122 3.03 15.56 16.34
CA PHE A 122 3.78 14.50 17.00
C PHE A 122 3.87 14.75 18.50
N GLY A 123 3.50 13.76 19.29
CA GLY A 123 3.59 13.84 20.76
C GLY A 123 2.58 12.94 21.47
N SER A 124 2.40 13.18 22.76
CA SER A 124 1.52 12.39 23.65
C SER A 124 0.38 13.22 24.27
N GLY A 125 0.16 14.44 23.79
CA GLY A 125 -0.93 15.31 24.24
C GLY A 125 -2.31 14.84 23.75
N PRO A 126 -3.38 15.47 24.23
CA PRO A 126 -4.74 15.09 23.85
C PRO A 126 -5.03 15.20 22.35
N ASP A 127 -4.42 16.17 21.66
CA ASP A 127 -4.52 16.44 20.23
C ASP A 127 -3.27 16.01 19.44
N GLU A 128 -2.38 15.23 20.06
CA GLU A 128 -1.13 14.75 19.50
C GLU A 128 -1.18 13.24 19.28
N LEU A 129 -0.36 12.75 18.35
CA LEU A 129 -0.18 11.32 18.05
C LEU A 129 1.31 10.98 18.11
N PRO A 130 1.71 9.88 18.77
CA PRO A 130 3.11 9.45 18.81
C PRO A 130 3.60 8.90 17.46
N ASP A 131 2.67 8.42 16.62
CA ASP A 131 2.90 7.93 15.27
C ASP A 131 1.65 8.13 14.41
N ILE A 132 1.81 8.15 13.09
CA ILE A 132 0.71 8.07 12.13
C ILE A 132 0.98 6.85 11.24
N ALA A 133 0.23 5.78 11.47
CA ALA A 133 0.41 4.54 10.74
C ALA A 133 -0.31 4.54 9.40
N ASP A 134 -1.50 5.16 9.34
CA ASP A 134 -2.32 5.31 8.16
C ASP A 134 -3.37 6.40 8.35
N PHE A 135 -4.02 6.78 7.24
CA PHE A 135 -5.12 7.75 7.27
C PHE A 135 -6.20 7.43 6.23
N SER A 136 -7.38 8.00 6.41
CA SER A 136 -8.46 7.94 5.43
C SER A 136 -9.30 9.21 5.44
N LEU A 137 -9.71 9.66 4.25
CA LEU A 137 -10.69 10.72 4.07
C LEU A 137 -12.09 10.12 4.21
N SER A 138 -12.95 10.79 4.97
CA SER A 138 -14.39 10.54 5.04
C SER A 138 -15.13 11.68 4.36
N GLU A 139 -15.46 11.51 3.10
CA GLU A 139 -16.26 12.51 2.36
C GLU A 139 -17.64 12.70 2.99
N ALA A 140 -18.24 11.63 3.52
CA ALA A 140 -19.55 11.66 4.15
C ALA A 140 -19.61 12.60 5.38
N SER A 141 -18.54 12.71 6.16
CA SER A 141 -18.47 13.55 7.35
C SER A 141 -17.59 14.78 7.19
N GLY A 142 -16.86 14.94 6.08
CA GLY A 142 -15.86 15.97 5.91
C GLY A 142 -14.74 15.86 6.96
N GLU A 143 -14.34 14.62 7.28
CA GLU A 143 -13.34 14.35 8.30
C GLU A 143 -12.16 13.56 7.71
N LEU A 144 -11.02 13.80 8.32
CA LEU A 144 -9.80 13.04 8.12
C LEU A 144 -9.54 12.19 9.36
N LEU A 145 -9.36 10.90 9.17
CA LEU A 145 -9.13 9.93 10.23
C LEU A 145 -7.67 9.49 10.19
N LEU A 146 -6.98 9.55 11.32
CA LEU A 146 -5.59 9.12 11.49
C LEU A 146 -5.51 8.02 12.53
N ILE A 147 -4.78 6.96 12.24
CA ILE A 147 -4.57 5.85 13.17
C ILE A 147 -3.15 5.85 13.73
N SER A 148 -3.04 5.65 15.05
CA SER A 148 -1.79 5.42 15.76
C SER A 148 -1.71 3.99 16.26
N ILE A 149 -0.64 3.29 15.90
CA ILE A 149 -0.35 1.93 16.39
C ILE A 149 0.15 2.00 17.84
N GLU A 150 1.07 2.91 18.13
CA GLU A 150 1.69 3.02 19.46
C GLU A 150 0.65 3.36 20.52
N GLU A 151 -0.21 4.34 20.24
CA GLU A 151 -1.25 4.75 21.18
C GLU A 151 -2.50 3.86 21.13
N ARG A 152 -2.67 3.02 20.09
CA ARG A 152 -3.92 2.30 19.79
C ARG A 152 -5.10 3.26 19.78
N SER A 153 -5.03 4.26 18.92
CA SER A 153 -6.05 5.30 18.86
C SER A 153 -6.40 5.67 17.45
N LEU A 154 -7.61 6.18 17.30
CA LEU A 154 -8.11 6.80 16.07
C LEU A 154 -8.43 8.24 16.36
N ALA A 155 -7.76 9.15 15.69
CA ALA A 155 -7.95 10.60 15.82
C ALA A 155 -8.69 11.13 14.59
N PHE A 156 -9.59 12.08 14.85
CA PHE A 156 -10.44 12.72 13.86
C PHE A 156 -10.07 14.19 13.74
N PHE A 157 -9.88 14.63 12.51
CA PHE A 157 -9.58 16.01 12.16
C PHE A 157 -10.61 16.52 11.16
N ASP A 158 -10.76 17.82 11.01
CA ASP A 158 -11.42 18.37 9.82
C ASP A 158 -10.45 18.35 8.62
N LEU A 159 -10.94 18.71 7.44
CA LEU A 159 -10.12 18.73 6.21
C LEU A 159 -9.08 19.85 6.20
N GLU A 160 -9.18 20.84 7.10
CA GLU A 160 -8.19 21.90 7.36
C GLU A 160 -7.08 21.43 8.30
N GLY A 161 -7.23 20.23 8.91
CA GLY A 161 -6.25 19.65 9.84
C GLY A 161 -6.44 20.04 11.30
N ASN A 162 -7.58 20.60 11.67
CA ASN A 162 -7.89 20.89 13.07
C ASN A 162 -8.40 19.63 13.77
N PHE A 163 -7.83 19.35 14.94
CA PHE A 163 -8.23 18.22 15.76
C PHE A 163 -9.68 18.35 16.25
N LYS A 164 -10.45 17.27 16.17
CA LYS A 164 -11.83 17.18 16.64
C LYS A 164 -11.98 16.30 17.87
N ARG A 165 -11.53 15.05 17.77
CA ARG A 165 -11.64 14.07 18.84
C ARG A 165 -10.66 12.93 18.63
N LYS A 166 -10.42 12.16 19.68
CA LYS A 166 -9.61 10.93 19.65
C LYS A 166 -10.32 9.84 20.47
N ILE A 167 -10.32 8.62 19.94
CA ILE A 167 -10.87 7.45 20.62
C ILE A 167 -9.80 6.39 20.79
N LYS A 168 -9.89 5.61 21.87
CA LYS A 168 -9.03 4.45 22.09
C LYS A 168 -9.59 3.24 21.35
N LEU A 169 -8.71 2.49 20.72
CA LEU A 169 -9.00 1.24 20.07
C LEU A 169 -8.62 0.07 20.96
N LYS A 170 -9.40 -1.01 20.86
CA LYS A 170 -9.07 -2.26 21.56
C LYS A 170 -7.88 -2.97 20.90
N ASN A 171 -7.91 -3.04 19.58
CA ASN A 171 -6.89 -3.71 18.77
C ASN A 171 -5.95 -2.70 18.12
N GLN A 172 -4.72 -3.12 17.87
CA GLN A 172 -3.83 -2.39 16.97
C GLN A 172 -4.33 -2.54 15.54
N SER A 173 -4.21 -1.48 14.77
CA SER A 173 -4.46 -1.49 13.34
C SER A 173 -3.40 -0.66 12.63
N ASP A 174 -2.98 -1.10 11.49
CA ASP A 174 -1.96 -0.43 10.67
C ASP A 174 -2.53 0.16 9.38
N MET A 175 -3.79 -0.11 9.08
CA MET A 175 -4.48 0.43 7.91
C MET A 175 -5.97 0.62 8.17
N LEU A 176 -6.54 1.68 7.56
CA LEU A 176 -7.96 1.96 7.64
C LEU A 176 -8.51 2.47 6.32
N SER A 177 -9.82 2.33 6.15
CA SER A 177 -10.60 2.98 5.09
C SER A 177 -11.99 3.32 5.59
N VAL A 178 -12.59 4.38 5.03
CA VAL A 178 -13.96 4.79 5.38
C VAL A 178 -14.86 4.55 4.17
N ASP A 179 -16.01 3.91 4.41
CA ASP A 179 -17.01 3.69 3.36
C ASP A 179 -17.80 4.97 3.04
N GLY A 180 -18.59 4.94 1.96
CA GLY A 180 -19.43 6.06 1.55
C GLY A 180 -20.51 6.47 2.55
N LYS A 181 -20.73 5.71 3.64
CA LYS A 181 -21.68 5.96 4.72
C LYS A 181 -21.03 6.35 6.04
N GLY A 182 -19.68 6.48 6.06
CA GLY A 182 -18.91 6.85 7.24
C GLY A 182 -18.58 5.68 8.17
N LYS A 183 -18.82 4.41 7.79
CA LYS A 183 -18.30 3.26 8.55
C LYS A 183 -16.81 3.13 8.32
N ILE A 184 -16.10 2.70 9.35
CA ILE A 184 -14.65 2.63 9.37
C ILE A 184 -14.24 1.17 9.36
N GLY A 185 -13.55 0.74 8.30
CA GLY A 185 -12.90 -0.56 8.24
C GLY A 185 -11.46 -0.45 8.70
N MET A 186 -11.02 -1.40 9.51
CA MET A 186 -9.65 -1.48 10.00
C MET A 186 -9.06 -2.85 9.75
N SER A 187 -7.85 -2.89 9.23
CA SER A 187 -7.03 -4.09 9.19
C SER A 187 -6.36 -4.27 10.57
N ILE A 188 -6.78 -5.29 11.32
CA ILE A 188 -6.25 -5.58 12.66
C ILE A 188 -5.26 -6.74 12.67
N THR A 189 -4.98 -7.29 11.48
CA THR A 189 -4.01 -8.34 11.19
C THR A 189 -3.93 -9.48 12.23
N TYR A 190 -3.02 -10.42 12.04
CA TYR A 190 -2.89 -11.64 12.87
C TYR A 190 -2.45 -11.39 14.33
N PHE A 191 -2.34 -10.13 14.77
CA PHE A 191 -1.85 -9.79 16.11
C PHE A 191 -2.96 -9.27 17.02
N ASN A 192 -4.00 -10.10 17.24
CA ASN A 192 -5.11 -9.75 18.13
C ASN A 192 -5.72 -10.98 18.81
N GLU A 193 -6.36 -10.76 19.96
CA GLU A 193 -6.99 -11.80 20.77
C GLU A 193 -8.34 -12.26 20.22
N GLU A 194 -8.92 -11.53 19.28
CA GLU A 194 -10.18 -11.82 18.64
C GLU A 194 -10.05 -12.80 17.48
N PHE A 195 -8.83 -13.13 17.06
CA PHE A 195 -8.54 -14.04 15.94
C PHE A 195 -9.28 -13.66 14.65
N SER A 196 -9.22 -12.36 14.32
CA SER A 196 -9.87 -11.78 13.16
C SER A 196 -8.94 -10.77 12.48
N ASN A 197 -8.92 -10.73 11.15
CA ASN A 197 -8.03 -9.84 10.40
C ASN A 197 -8.65 -8.48 10.09
N PHE A 198 -9.95 -8.30 10.35
CA PHE A 198 -10.65 -7.07 10.02
C PHE A 198 -11.69 -6.72 11.08
N GLU A 199 -11.78 -5.45 11.43
CA GLU A 199 -12.81 -4.90 12.31
C GLU A 199 -13.55 -3.76 11.62
N LEU A 200 -14.89 -3.82 11.63
CA LEU A 200 -15.78 -2.77 11.15
C LEU A 200 -16.30 -1.97 12.33
N LEU A 201 -16.14 -0.65 12.28
CA LEU A 201 -16.65 0.28 13.27
C LEU A 201 -17.75 1.17 12.66
N ASP A 202 -18.61 1.72 13.51
CA ASP A 202 -19.47 2.83 13.12
C ASP A 202 -18.68 4.15 13.04
N SER A 203 -19.34 5.23 12.60
CA SER A 203 -18.72 6.56 12.49
C SER A 203 -18.27 7.17 13.83
N ALA A 204 -18.78 6.65 14.96
CA ALA A 204 -18.34 7.02 16.29
C ALA A 204 -17.13 6.19 16.76
N GLY A 205 -16.73 5.17 16.00
CA GLY A 205 -15.61 4.29 16.32
C GLY A 205 -15.99 3.10 17.21
N LYS A 206 -17.27 2.79 17.37
CA LYS A 206 -17.74 1.61 18.09
C LYS A 206 -17.71 0.37 17.17
N SER A 207 -17.17 -0.73 17.66
CA SER A 207 -17.11 -2.01 16.93
C SER A 207 -18.53 -2.51 16.58
N ILE A 208 -18.76 -2.75 15.30
CA ILE A 208 -19.99 -3.33 14.74
C ILE A 208 -19.76 -4.83 14.53
N LYS A 209 -18.69 -5.21 13.83
CA LYS A 209 -18.46 -6.58 13.39
C LYS A 209 -16.98 -6.88 13.20
N ARG A 210 -16.61 -8.13 13.40
CA ARG A 210 -15.31 -8.68 13.03
C ARG A 210 -15.46 -9.68 11.91
N LEU A 211 -14.56 -9.61 10.95
CA LEU A 211 -14.57 -10.40 9.73
C LEU A 211 -13.19 -11.06 9.51
N PHE A 212 -13.15 -12.05 8.65
CA PHE A 212 -11.94 -12.79 8.29
C PHE A 212 -11.27 -13.45 9.49
N PRO A 213 -11.96 -14.44 10.11
CA PRO A 213 -11.41 -15.19 11.23
C PRO A 213 -10.19 -16.02 10.79
N PHE A 214 -9.21 -16.14 11.67
CA PHE A 214 -8.04 -16.98 11.47
C PHE A 214 -7.86 -17.99 12.60
N PRO A 215 -7.17 -19.14 12.35
CA PRO A 215 -6.91 -20.15 13.36
C PRO A 215 -6.07 -19.62 14.53
N LYS A 216 -6.36 -20.06 15.75
CA LYS A 216 -5.68 -19.63 16.98
C LYS A 216 -4.19 -20.00 17.07
N ASP A 217 -3.78 -20.98 16.29
CA ASP A 217 -2.41 -21.47 16.19
C ASP A 217 -1.58 -20.76 15.13
N VAL A 218 -2.17 -19.80 14.40
CA VAL A 218 -1.41 -18.94 13.51
C VAL A 218 -0.51 -18.05 14.36
N PHE A 219 0.79 -18.20 14.15
CA PHE A 219 1.77 -17.36 14.86
C PHE A 219 1.60 -15.89 14.43
N PRO A 220 1.49 -14.96 15.38
CA PRO A 220 1.36 -13.55 15.05
C PRO A 220 2.65 -13.05 14.40
N ILE A 221 2.58 -12.81 13.11
CA ILE A 221 3.68 -12.21 12.35
C ILE A 221 3.29 -10.78 12.02
N ILE A 222 4.12 -9.83 12.40
CA ILE A 222 3.98 -8.44 11.97
C ILE A 222 4.41 -8.38 10.50
N LEU A 223 3.42 -8.36 9.62
CA LEU A 223 3.62 -8.32 8.18
C LEU A 223 3.81 -6.87 7.71
N LYS A 224 4.97 -6.29 8.00
CA LYS A 224 5.34 -5.02 7.37
C LYS A 224 5.61 -5.29 5.88
N ASN A 225 4.89 -4.60 4.99
CA ASN A 225 5.12 -4.52 3.53
C ASN A 225 4.64 -5.66 2.62
N ILE A 226 4.07 -6.76 3.14
CA ILE A 226 3.50 -7.85 2.31
C ILE A 226 2.03 -8.06 2.68
N SER A 227 1.57 -7.31 3.63
CA SER A 227 0.23 -7.39 4.15
C SER A 227 -0.78 -6.87 3.15
N GLY A 228 -1.97 -7.40 3.23
CA GLY A 228 -3.13 -6.94 2.50
C GLY A 228 -3.30 -5.43 2.45
N HIS A 229 -4.27 -5.01 1.72
CA HIS A 229 -4.58 -3.60 1.52
C HIS A 229 -6.04 -3.34 1.84
N ILE A 230 -6.34 -2.09 2.17
CA ILE A 230 -7.69 -1.61 2.42
C ILE A 230 -7.86 -0.25 1.73
N THR A 231 -8.92 -0.13 0.92
CA THR A 231 -9.25 1.12 0.26
C THR A 231 -10.77 1.28 0.14
N LYS A 232 -11.24 2.46 -0.25
CA LYS A 232 -12.64 2.71 -0.58
C LYS A 232 -12.94 2.14 -1.97
N GLY A 233 -13.97 1.32 -2.10
CA GLY A 233 -14.47 0.86 -3.38
C GLY A 233 -15.27 1.94 -4.11
N TYR A 234 -15.32 1.88 -5.44
CA TYR A 234 -16.05 2.84 -6.26
C TYR A 234 -17.54 2.90 -5.90
N GLU A 235 -18.18 1.77 -5.63
CA GLU A 235 -19.60 1.70 -5.22
C GLU A 235 -19.83 2.13 -3.76
N GLY A 236 -18.79 2.64 -3.09
CA GLY A 236 -18.86 3.18 -1.74
C GLY A 236 -18.67 2.15 -0.61
N GLY A 237 -18.46 0.88 -0.92
CA GLY A 237 -18.04 -0.13 0.05
C GLY A 237 -16.55 -0.02 0.37
N ILE A 238 -16.06 -0.90 1.25
CA ILE A 238 -14.63 -1.04 1.55
C ILE A 238 -14.09 -2.25 0.80
N LEU A 239 -13.02 -2.06 0.05
CA LEU A 239 -12.26 -3.16 -0.54
C LEU A 239 -11.15 -3.58 0.43
N TYR A 240 -11.04 -4.87 0.68
CA TYR A 240 -10.06 -5.44 1.58
C TYR A 240 -9.43 -6.70 1.00
N GLN A 241 -8.12 -6.78 1.10
CA GLN A 241 -7.33 -7.97 0.80
C GLN A 241 -6.61 -8.43 2.06
N GLU A 242 -6.81 -9.68 2.45
CA GLU A 242 -6.00 -10.28 3.52
C GLU A 242 -4.55 -10.48 3.07
N PRO A 243 -3.60 -10.48 4.01
CA PRO A 243 -2.22 -10.87 3.70
C PRO A 243 -2.14 -12.25 3.04
N ALA A 244 -1.24 -12.40 2.08
CA ALA A 244 -1.03 -13.66 1.35
C ALA A 244 -2.29 -14.20 0.64
N ASN A 245 -3.24 -13.33 0.32
CA ASN A 245 -4.50 -13.71 -0.33
C ASN A 245 -4.56 -13.16 -1.77
N SER A 246 -5.01 -13.98 -2.70
CA SER A 246 -5.25 -13.60 -4.10
C SER A 246 -6.67 -13.08 -4.35
N VAL A 247 -7.46 -12.86 -3.29
CA VAL A 247 -8.83 -12.36 -3.37
C VAL A 247 -8.94 -11.00 -2.72
N ILE A 248 -9.57 -10.05 -3.43
CA ILE A 248 -10.05 -8.80 -2.87
C ILE A 248 -11.53 -8.95 -2.55
N TYR A 249 -11.88 -8.71 -1.32
CA TYR A 249 -13.27 -8.73 -0.84
C TYR A 249 -13.86 -7.32 -0.83
N GLU A 250 -15.13 -7.22 -1.12
CA GLU A 250 -15.93 -6.03 -0.84
C GLU A 250 -16.70 -6.21 0.44
N ILE A 251 -16.58 -5.23 1.33
CA ILE A 251 -17.33 -5.15 2.58
C ILE A 251 -18.36 -4.05 2.41
N ASN A 252 -19.63 -4.45 2.37
CA ASN A 252 -20.74 -3.54 2.21
C ASN A 252 -21.77 -3.80 3.32
N GLN A 253 -22.15 -2.76 4.03
CA GLN A 253 -22.98 -2.84 5.24
C GLN A 253 -22.29 -3.67 6.32
N ASP A 254 -22.67 -4.93 6.52
CA ASP A 254 -22.12 -5.84 7.53
C ASP A 254 -21.73 -7.19 6.94
N GLU A 255 -21.75 -7.29 5.61
CA GLU A 255 -21.41 -8.49 4.88
C GLU A 255 -20.14 -8.29 4.05
N HIS A 256 -19.48 -9.37 3.74
CA HIS A 256 -18.34 -9.38 2.84
C HIS A 256 -18.54 -10.47 1.78
N PHE A 257 -18.08 -10.18 0.60
CA PHE A 257 -18.12 -11.14 -0.52
C PHE A 257 -16.87 -10.95 -1.40
N PRO A 258 -16.37 -12.04 -2.01
CA PRO A 258 -15.25 -11.95 -2.93
C PRO A 258 -15.65 -11.13 -4.16
N LYS A 259 -14.94 -10.03 -4.39
CA LYS A 259 -15.19 -9.16 -5.55
C LYS A 259 -14.26 -9.50 -6.69
N TYR A 260 -12.95 -9.58 -6.43
CA TYR A 260 -11.93 -9.90 -7.43
C TYR A 260 -11.11 -11.09 -6.97
N GLN A 261 -10.94 -12.07 -7.86
CA GLN A 261 -10.00 -13.17 -7.67
C GLN A 261 -8.92 -13.12 -8.74
N PHE A 262 -7.67 -13.05 -8.33
CA PHE A 262 -6.53 -13.11 -9.23
C PHE A 262 -6.20 -14.56 -9.59
N LEU A 263 -6.01 -14.80 -10.88
CA LEU A 263 -5.48 -16.03 -11.44
C LEU A 263 -4.28 -15.72 -12.32
N SER A 264 -3.31 -16.61 -12.35
CA SER A 264 -2.14 -16.50 -13.22
C SER A 264 -1.71 -17.86 -13.71
N SER A 265 -1.07 -17.91 -14.88
CA SER A 265 -0.35 -19.11 -15.35
C SER A 265 0.91 -19.41 -14.55
N GLN A 266 1.38 -18.44 -13.78
CA GLN A 266 2.51 -18.57 -12.86
C GLN A 266 2.02 -18.98 -11.47
N PRO A 267 2.88 -19.59 -10.62
CA PRO A 267 2.48 -19.99 -9.28
C PRO A 267 1.94 -18.82 -8.45
N ILE A 268 0.72 -18.96 -7.95
CA ILE A 268 0.08 -18.09 -6.98
C ILE A 268 -0.04 -18.85 -5.65
N TRP A 269 0.05 -18.13 -4.53
CA TRP A 269 -0.18 -18.73 -3.22
C TRP A 269 -1.60 -19.31 -3.13
N PRO A 270 -1.75 -20.61 -2.77
CA PRO A 270 -3.05 -21.25 -2.74
C PRO A 270 -3.95 -20.65 -1.66
N GLN A 271 -5.23 -20.40 -2.00
CA GLN A 271 -6.22 -19.80 -1.10
C GLN A 271 -6.44 -20.62 0.19
N ASP A 272 -6.43 -21.94 0.09
CA ASP A 272 -6.55 -22.85 1.23
C ASP A 272 -5.34 -22.82 2.18
N LYS A 273 -4.24 -22.21 1.76
CA LYS A 273 -3.01 -22.02 2.53
C LYS A 273 -2.80 -20.57 3.02
N LYS A 274 -3.76 -19.69 2.86
CA LYS A 274 -3.61 -18.25 3.17
C LYS A 274 -3.13 -17.96 4.61
N HIS A 275 -3.37 -18.86 5.55
CA HIS A 275 -2.90 -18.73 6.93
C HIS A 275 -1.55 -19.43 7.21
N GLN A 276 -0.95 -20.10 6.24
CA GLN A 276 0.38 -20.71 6.36
C GLN A 276 1.49 -19.69 6.06
N LEU A 277 1.56 -18.64 6.84
CA LEU A 277 2.39 -17.47 6.57
C LEU A 277 3.89 -17.76 6.49
N ASN A 278 4.41 -18.67 7.34
CA ASN A 278 5.81 -19.07 7.28
C ASN A 278 6.16 -19.68 5.92
N SER A 279 5.35 -20.63 5.46
CA SER A 279 5.55 -21.27 4.16
C SER A 279 5.36 -20.30 3.00
N PHE A 280 4.46 -19.33 3.15
CA PHE A 280 4.31 -18.23 2.19
C PHE A 280 5.63 -17.43 2.08
N PHE A 281 6.21 -17.01 3.20
CA PHE A 281 7.46 -16.25 3.20
C PHE A 281 8.66 -17.06 2.71
N GLU A 282 8.73 -18.34 3.05
CA GLU A 282 9.75 -19.24 2.52
C GLU A 282 9.66 -19.32 0.99
N THR A 283 8.45 -19.53 0.45
CA THR A 283 8.23 -19.57 -1.01
C THR A 283 8.49 -18.20 -1.67
N LEU A 284 8.08 -17.12 -1.03
CA LEU A 284 8.35 -15.77 -1.52
C LEU A 284 9.86 -15.49 -1.62
N ALA A 285 10.64 -15.95 -0.66
CA ALA A 285 12.10 -15.77 -0.64
C ALA A 285 12.80 -16.49 -1.79
N THR A 286 12.21 -17.56 -2.36
CA THR A 286 12.76 -18.22 -3.57
C THR A 286 12.51 -17.41 -4.84
N GLY A 287 11.62 -16.43 -4.82
CA GLY A 287 11.19 -15.64 -5.97
C GLY A 287 10.29 -16.39 -6.95
N GLU A 288 9.77 -17.56 -6.57
CA GLU A 288 8.93 -18.41 -7.43
C GLU A 288 7.43 -18.08 -7.34
N LEU A 289 7.07 -17.02 -6.60
CA LEU A 289 5.68 -16.69 -6.32
C LEU A 289 5.25 -15.39 -6.97
N SER A 290 4.16 -15.46 -7.74
CA SER A 290 3.44 -14.29 -8.24
C SER A 290 2.25 -13.96 -7.34
N PHE A 291 2.01 -12.68 -7.08
CA PHE A 291 0.90 -12.26 -6.23
C PHE A 291 0.52 -10.79 -6.45
N PRO A 292 -0.74 -10.39 -6.17
CA PRO A 292 -1.11 -8.99 -6.14
C PRO A 292 -0.39 -8.30 -4.97
N THR A 293 0.17 -7.12 -5.22
CA THR A 293 0.80 -6.32 -4.17
C THR A 293 -0.28 -5.63 -3.31
N ARG A 294 0.14 -4.91 -2.28
CA ARG A 294 -0.78 -4.13 -1.44
C ARG A 294 -1.41 -2.91 -2.13
N PHE A 295 -1.07 -2.63 -3.37
CA PHE A 295 -1.56 -1.46 -4.09
C PHE A 295 -2.66 -1.88 -5.06
N PHE A 296 -3.88 -1.49 -4.77
CA PHE A 296 -4.99 -1.56 -5.72
C PHE A 296 -5.97 -0.43 -5.46
N GLU A 297 -6.55 0.10 -6.54
CA GLU A 297 -7.55 1.15 -6.51
C GLU A 297 -8.62 0.86 -7.56
N GLU A 298 -9.85 1.24 -7.27
CA GLU A 298 -11.00 0.95 -8.11
C GLU A 298 -11.63 2.23 -8.65
N SER A 299 -11.85 2.27 -9.98
CA SER A 299 -12.75 3.24 -10.62
C SER A 299 -14.04 2.56 -11.09
N GLU A 300 -14.93 3.31 -11.71
CA GLU A 300 -16.19 2.78 -12.27
C GLU A 300 -15.95 1.55 -13.16
N ASN A 301 -15.04 1.65 -14.10
CA ASN A 301 -14.84 0.66 -15.14
C ASN A 301 -13.61 -0.21 -14.96
N HIS A 302 -12.69 0.15 -14.04
CA HIS A 302 -11.41 -0.54 -13.92
C HIS A 302 -11.05 -0.84 -12.46
N LEU A 303 -10.29 -1.93 -12.28
CA LEU A 303 -9.44 -2.17 -11.12
C LEU A 303 -8.00 -1.95 -11.56
N TYR A 304 -7.30 -1.01 -10.93
CA TYR A 304 -5.87 -0.83 -11.06
C TYR A 304 -5.17 -1.54 -9.92
N PHE A 305 -4.08 -2.25 -10.18
CA PHE A 305 -3.42 -3.03 -9.15
C PHE A 305 -1.91 -3.16 -9.40
N GLY A 306 -1.17 -3.38 -8.32
CA GLY A 306 0.21 -3.79 -8.40
C GLY A 306 0.31 -5.32 -8.45
N TRP A 307 1.24 -5.82 -9.20
CA TRP A 307 1.52 -7.24 -9.35
C TRP A 307 2.99 -7.54 -9.15
N ASN A 308 3.33 -8.47 -8.27
CA ASN A 308 4.66 -9.03 -8.21
C ASN A 308 4.71 -10.27 -9.08
N LYS A 309 5.55 -10.25 -10.09
CA LYS A 309 5.76 -11.38 -10.99
C LYS A 309 6.82 -12.32 -10.42
N GLU A 310 6.66 -13.62 -10.70
CA GLU A 310 7.69 -14.62 -10.46
C GLU A 310 9.04 -14.16 -11.06
N LYS A 311 10.09 -14.35 -10.26
CA LYS A 311 11.44 -13.93 -10.62
C LYS A 311 12.02 -14.83 -11.71
N ASN A 312 12.61 -14.25 -12.73
CA ASN A 312 13.50 -15.00 -13.63
C ASN A 312 14.72 -15.46 -12.83
N LYS A 313 15.05 -16.76 -12.88
CA LYS A 313 16.17 -17.39 -12.13
C LYS A 313 17.53 -16.68 -12.30
N ASN A 314 17.68 -15.89 -13.36
CA ASN A 314 18.90 -15.12 -13.66
C ASN A 314 18.84 -13.66 -13.15
N SER A 315 17.74 -13.22 -12.56
CA SER A 315 17.60 -11.85 -12.05
C SER A 315 18.17 -11.71 -10.64
N GLN A 316 18.93 -10.65 -10.40
CA GLN A 316 19.39 -10.28 -9.06
C GLN A 316 18.32 -9.54 -8.23
N LYS A 317 17.20 -9.17 -8.85
CA LYS A 317 16.10 -8.49 -8.17
C LYS A 317 15.32 -9.48 -7.30
N ILE A 318 14.92 -9.09 -6.12
CA ILE A 318 14.11 -9.91 -5.20
C ILE A 318 12.65 -9.89 -5.63
N VAL A 319 12.19 -8.77 -6.17
CA VAL A 319 10.80 -8.53 -6.63
C VAL A 319 10.81 -7.97 -8.05
N ASP A 320 9.76 -8.27 -8.80
CA ASP A 320 9.55 -7.80 -10.16
C ASP A 320 8.15 -7.21 -10.30
N PHE A 321 8.05 -5.91 -9.97
CA PHE A 321 6.76 -5.23 -9.94
C PHE A 321 6.23 -4.88 -11.34
N ARG A 322 4.91 -4.98 -11.47
CA ARG A 322 4.13 -4.58 -12.64
C ARG A 322 2.92 -3.78 -12.17
N VAL A 323 2.44 -2.91 -13.04
CA VAL A 323 1.13 -2.27 -12.88
C VAL A 323 0.13 -3.01 -13.75
N GLY A 324 -0.99 -3.40 -13.17
CA GLY A 324 -2.08 -4.08 -13.85
C GLY A 324 -3.32 -3.21 -13.94
N VAL A 325 -4.09 -3.41 -14.98
CA VAL A 325 -5.43 -2.85 -15.18
C VAL A 325 -6.37 -3.97 -15.57
N PHE A 326 -7.45 -4.10 -14.84
CA PHE A 326 -8.55 -5.00 -15.20
C PHE A 326 -9.75 -4.17 -15.64
N ASP A 327 -10.15 -4.36 -16.89
CA ASP A 327 -11.36 -3.77 -17.47
C ASP A 327 -12.57 -4.62 -17.09
N LYS A 328 -13.46 -4.03 -16.28
CA LYS A 328 -14.67 -4.70 -15.78
C LYS A 328 -15.73 -4.94 -16.87
N GLN A 329 -15.76 -4.10 -17.89
CA GLN A 329 -16.74 -4.21 -18.98
C GLN A 329 -16.38 -5.33 -19.94
N ASN A 330 -15.11 -5.40 -20.33
CA ASN A 330 -14.61 -6.38 -21.29
C ASN A 330 -14.06 -7.64 -20.62
N ASN A 331 -14.00 -7.69 -19.27
CA ASN A 331 -13.44 -8.79 -18.48
C ASN A 331 -12.01 -9.15 -18.94
N ARG A 332 -11.21 -8.13 -19.23
CA ARG A 332 -9.85 -8.26 -19.76
C ARG A 332 -8.83 -7.62 -18.82
N THR A 333 -7.67 -8.27 -18.70
CA THR A 333 -6.56 -7.78 -17.87
C THR A 333 -5.40 -7.38 -18.75
N TYR A 334 -4.80 -6.24 -18.43
CA TYR A 334 -3.60 -5.71 -19.04
C TYR A 334 -2.53 -5.55 -17.96
N LEU A 335 -1.31 -6.01 -18.23
CA LEU A 335 -0.19 -5.89 -17.31
C LEU A 335 0.94 -5.12 -17.99
N THR A 336 1.62 -4.23 -17.29
CA THR A 336 2.79 -3.56 -17.85
C THR A 336 3.93 -4.56 -18.05
N ARG A 337 4.67 -4.41 -19.18
CA ARG A 337 5.93 -5.10 -19.38
C ARG A 337 7.01 -4.50 -18.47
N GLU A 338 8.04 -5.30 -18.17
CA GLU A 338 9.20 -4.80 -17.45
C GLU A 338 9.86 -3.64 -18.20
N SER A 339 10.05 -2.54 -17.48
CA SER A 339 10.88 -1.42 -17.89
C SER A 339 11.59 -0.82 -16.67
N PRO A 340 12.61 -0.01 -16.84
CA PRO A 340 13.21 0.73 -15.73
C PRO A 340 12.16 1.51 -14.92
N LEU A 341 11.19 2.16 -15.58
CA LEU A 341 10.13 2.90 -14.90
C LEU A 341 9.20 1.97 -14.10
N THR A 342 8.66 0.91 -14.71
CA THR A 342 7.72 0.00 -14.02
C THR A 342 8.34 -0.68 -12.81
N SER A 343 9.66 -0.84 -12.78
CA SER A 343 10.38 -1.38 -11.64
C SER A 343 10.33 -0.49 -10.38
N PHE A 344 10.00 0.80 -10.53
CA PHE A 344 9.78 1.74 -9.42
C PHE A 344 8.30 1.92 -9.09
N LEU A 345 7.41 1.65 -10.04
CA LEU A 345 5.97 1.77 -9.84
C LEU A 345 5.44 0.48 -9.20
N SER A 346 5.42 0.41 -7.89
CA SER A 346 4.94 -0.79 -7.16
C SER A 346 3.44 -1.01 -7.28
N GLY A 347 2.69 -0.06 -7.83
CA GLY A 347 1.26 -0.06 -8.09
C GLY A 347 0.66 1.35 -8.06
N PRO A 348 -0.64 1.48 -8.31
CA PRO A 348 -1.34 2.75 -8.21
C PRO A 348 -1.37 3.22 -6.76
N MET A 349 -1.13 4.51 -6.53
CA MET A 349 -1.24 5.11 -5.19
C MET A 349 -2.62 5.73 -4.96
N ALA A 350 -3.26 6.21 -6.01
CA ALA A 350 -4.63 6.73 -6.00
C ALA A 350 -5.22 6.71 -7.41
N VAL A 351 -6.55 6.77 -7.49
CA VAL A 351 -7.30 6.89 -8.74
C VAL A 351 -8.42 7.92 -8.56
N GLU A 352 -8.57 8.80 -9.55
CA GLU A 352 -9.67 9.77 -9.63
C GLU A 352 -10.18 9.84 -11.08
N GLY A 353 -11.41 9.43 -11.30
CA GLY A 353 -11.96 9.31 -12.66
C GLY A 353 -11.12 8.39 -13.54
N ASN A 354 -10.55 8.94 -14.61
CA ASN A 354 -9.65 8.23 -15.52
C ASN A 354 -8.17 8.42 -15.19
N SER A 355 -7.85 9.22 -14.17
CA SER A 355 -6.49 9.52 -13.77
C SER A 355 -6.00 8.53 -12.72
N VAL A 356 -4.79 8.05 -12.92
CA VAL A 356 -4.07 7.17 -12.02
C VAL A 356 -2.82 7.90 -11.55
N TYR A 357 -2.59 7.90 -10.25
CA TYR A 357 -1.49 8.63 -9.64
C TYR A 357 -0.43 7.66 -9.13
N PHE A 358 0.81 7.92 -9.54
CA PHE A 358 2.00 7.20 -9.09
C PHE A 358 2.94 8.16 -8.40
N ILE A 359 3.78 7.67 -7.51
CA ILE A 359 4.80 8.47 -6.84
C ILE A 359 6.18 7.92 -7.16
N ILE A 360 7.08 8.83 -7.48
CA ILE A 360 8.48 8.52 -7.77
C ILE A 360 9.39 9.62 -7.16
N PRO A 361 10.56 9.29 -6.59
CA PRO A 361 11.53 10.30 -6.22
C PRO A 361 12.08 11.05 -7.43
N LEU A 362 12.29 12.36 -7.31
CA LEU A 362 12.76 13.19 -8.44
C LEU A 362 14.06 12.67 -9.05
N PHE A 363 15.04 12.25 -8.23
CA PHE A 363 16.31 11.74 -8.74
C PHE A 363 16.11 10.50 -9.63
N LYS A 364 15.13 9.66 -9.30
CA LYS A 364 14.77 8.49 -10.12
C LYS A 364 14.08 8.90 -11.43
N LEU A 365 13.20 9.88 -11.36
CA LEU A 365 12.54 10.39 -12.56
C LEU A 365 13.55 10.93 -13.56
N LEU A 366 14.62 11.56 -13.07
CA LEU A 366 15.73 12.04 -13.91
C LEU A 366 16.49 10.90 -14.60
N ASP A 367 16.78 9.82 -13.87
CA ASP A 367 17.44 8.64 -14.43
C ASP A 367 16.60 7.94 -15.50
N LEU A 368 15.26 8.15 -15.46
CA LEU A 368 14.27 7.51 -16.32
C LEU A 368 13.73 8.42 -17.43
N SER A 369 14.29 9.62 -17.59
CA SER A 369 13.80 10.62 -18.55
C SER A 369 13.80 10.18 -20.03
N ASP A 370 14.52 9.10 -20.36
CA ASP A 370 14.56 8.49 -21.70
C ASP A 370 13.48 7.39 -21.90
N GLU A 371 12.67 7.09 -20.89
CA GLU A 371 11.54 6.17 -21.06
C GLU A 371 10.50 6.74 -22.02
N PRO A 372 9.94 5.94 -22.97
CA PRO A 372 9.05 6.45 -24.02
C PRO A 372 7.84 7.22 -23.47
N VAL A 373 7.26 6.82 -22.35
CA VAL A 373 6.12 7.50 -21.73
C VAL A 373 6.48 8.87 -21.14
N LEU A 374 7.78 9.14 -20.88
CA LEU A 374 8.30 10.37 -20.32
C LEU A 374 8.93 11.30 -21.38
N GLU A 375 9.09 10.83 -22.62
CA GLU A 375 9.86 11.54 -23.67
C GLU A 375 9.35 12.98 -23.91
N SER A 376 8.02 13.14 -24.00
CA SER A 376 7.40 14.47 -24.20
C SER A 376 7.60 15.43 -23.03
N TYR A 377 7.95 14.93 -21.85
CA TYR A 377 8.18 15.69 -20.61
C TYR A 377 9.66 15.87 -20.26
N LYS A 378 10.58 15.38 -21.08
CA LYS A 378 12.02 15.42 -20.83
C LYS A 378 12.54 16.81 -20.51
N THR A 379 12.07 17.82 -21.23
CA THR A 379 12.47 19.23 -20.99
C THR A 379 11.99 19.70 -19.61
N GLU A 380 10.76 19.39 -19.23
CA GLU A 380 10.18 19.74 -17.95
C GLU A 380 10.93 19.04 -16.81
N ILE A 381 11.23 17.76 -16.94
CA ILE A 381 12.02 16.98 -15.96
C ILE A 381 13.39 17.63 -15.73
N ILE A 382 14.07 18.07 -16.80
CA ILE A 382 15.35 18.79 -16.70
C ILE A 382 15.18 20.14 -16.00
N GLN A 383 14.08 20.86 -16.28
CA GLN A 383 13.80 22.14 -15.61
C GLN A 383 13.53 21.94 -14.10
N LEU A 384 12.81 20.88 -13.72
CA LEU A 384 12.61 20.51 -12.32
C LEU A 384 13.95 20.27 -11.62
N LYS A 385 14.87 19.52 -12.24
CA LYS A 385 16.23 19.33 -11.72
C LYS A 385 16.93 20.66 -11.44
N ASN A 386 16.89 21.57 -12.40
CA ASN A 386 17.59 22.87 -12.29
C ASN A 386 16.94 23.77 -11.22
N LYS A 387 15.63 23.67 -11.04
CA LYS A 387 14.87 24.44 -10.03
C LYS A 387 15.15 23.96 -8.61
N PHE A 388 15.31 22.66 -8.42
CA PHE A 388 15.39 22.01 -7.11
C PHE A 388 16.76 21.35 -6.90
N GLN A 389 17.84 22.03 -7.29
CA GLN A 389 19.23 21.56 -7.13
C GLN A 389 19.46 21.03 -5.72
N ASP A 390 19.98 19.80 -5.64
CA ASP A 390 20.35 19.11 -4.40
C ASP A 390 19.21 18.70 -3.45
N MET A 391 17.94 18.90 -3.81
CA MET A 391 16.82 18.42 -3.02
C MET A 391 16.18 17.20 -3.68
N ASP A 392 16.07 16.11 -2.92
CA ASP A 392 15.29 14.95 -3.31
C ASP A 392 13.90 15.05 -2.67
N PHE A 393 12.87 15.07 -3.50
CA PHE A 393 11.48 15.12 -3.07
C PHE A 393 10.63 14.22 -3.96
N PRO A 394 9.47 13.78 -3.45
CA PRO A 394 8.55 12.98 -4.24
C PRO A 394 7.90 13.81 -5.35
N VAL A 395 7.68 13.14 -6.45
CA VAL A 395 6.96 13.66 -7.61
C VAL A 395 5.77 12.76 -7.87
N ILE A 396 4.60 13.35 -8.07
CA ILE A 396 3.42 12.64 -8.51
C ILE A 396 3.39 12.62 -10.04
N LEU A 397 3.28 11.43 -10.61
CA LEU A 397 2.98 11.22 -12.02
C LEU A 397 1.48 10.99 -12.16
N LYS A 398 0.78 11.95 -12.78
CA LYS A 398 -0.63 11.80 -13.13
C LYS A 398 -0.72 11.22 -14.53
N MET A 399 -1.21 10.00 -14.63
CA MET A 399 -1.35 9.29 -15.89
C MET A 399 -2.81 8.98 -16.18
N ASN A 400 -3.21 9.04 -17.44
CA ASN A 400 -4.51 8.57 -17.86
C ASN A 400 -4.38 7.20 -18.55
N LEU A 401 -5.33 6.31 -18.30
CA LEU A 401 -5.46 5.09 -19.05
C LEU A 401 -5.77 5.41 -20.51
N LYS A 402 -4.96 4.89 -21.42
CA LYS A 402 -5.28 4.89 -22.84
C LYS A 402 -6.33 3.80 -23.06
N ILE A 403 -7.50 4.20 -23.58
CA ILE A 403 -8.47 3.23 -24.03
C ILE A 403 -7.82 2.51 -25.22
N LEU A 404 -7.42 1.27 -25.02
CA LEU A 404 -7.08 0.41 -26.12
C LEU A 404 -8.39 0.13 -26.87
N LEU A 405 -8.75 1.03 -27.77
CA LEU A 405 -9.73 0.74 -28.80
C LEU A 405 -9.05 -0.29 -29.70
N GLU A 406 -9.14 -1.57 -29.36
CA GLU A 406 -8.99 -2.59 -30.36
C GLU A 406 -10.18 -2.46 -31.31
N SER A 407 -9.92 -1.78 -32.41
CA SER A 407 -10.67 -2.06 -33.65
C SER A 407 -10.30 -3.49 -34.01
N ASP A 408 -11.20 -4.43 -33.81
CA ASP A 408 -11.17 -5.75 -34.42
C ASP A 408 -10.98 -5.66 -35.96
#